data_097fa4ed7dba6372932722576cd7553f
#
_entry.id   097fa4ed7dba6372932722576cd7553f
#
_cell.length_a   1.000
_cell.length_b   1.000
_cell.length_c   1.000
_cell.angle_alpha   90.00
_cell.angle_beta   90.00
_cell.angle_gamma   90.00
#
_symmetry.space_group_name_H-M   'P 1'
#
loop_
_entity.id
_entity.type
_entity.pdbx_description
1 polymer ?
#
loop_
_entity_poly.entity_id
_entity_poly.type
_entity_poly.pdbx_seq_one_letter_code
_entity_poly.pdbx_strand_id
1 'polypeptide(L)'
;RAADTVFACRAAAAALFHVPEPERVVFTMNATHALDIAIHSLVSPGDPVVISGYEHNSVTRPLYALGAQVRVAASPLFDPAAAVDAFRRALPGARAAVCTMVSNVFGYLLPVQEIAELCAAARVPLIVDASQAAGCVALDASALGAAFVAMPGHKGLLGPQGTGILLCFAQPEPLLYGGTGSQSMLQTMPEQLPDRLEAGTHNVPGIAGLLAGIRYVSAQGVDNIARRERRLSQNLSERLRRETRLEVFASPDASCQTAVLSVRCRDMDCETLAQALAHSGIAVRAGLHCAPVAHRTAGTLETGTVRLSLSPFTTDADIAHTARAFHDILRTGKSGFLY
;
A
#
# COMPACT_ATOMS: atom_id res chain seq x y z
N ARG A 1 8.26 29.33 10.77
CA ARG A 1 8.45 28.76 9.42
C ARG A 1 8.47 27.22 9.43
N ALA A 2 9.28 26.54 10.30
CA ALA A 2 9.29 25.07 10.35
C ALA A 2 7.93 24.51 10.79
N ALA A 3 7.40 24.99 11.90
CA ALA A 3 6.09 24.60 12.42
C ALA A 3 4.96 24.89 11.40
N ASP A 4 5.01 26.04 10.72
CA ASP A 4 4.02 26.41 9.70
C ASP A 4 4.04 25.41 8.51
N THR A 5 5.23 24.93 8.12
CA THR A 5 5.37 23.93 7.05
C THR A 5 4.79 22.59 7.48
N VAL A 6 5.07 22.14 8.70
CA VAL A 6 4.52 20.90 9.26
C VAL A 6 2.99 20.98 9.33
N PHE A 7 2.45 22.08 9.86
CA PHE A 7 1.00 22.29 9.92
C PHE A 7 0.37 22.35 8.53
N ALA A 8 0.97 23.07 7.58
CA ALA A 8 0.47 23.13 6.21
C ALA A 8 0.44 21.77 5.52
N CYS A 9 1.43 20.91 5.78
CA CYS A 9 1.43 19.52 5.26
C CYS A 9 0.31 18.69 5.88
N ARG A 10 0.12 18.81 7.19
CA ARG A 10 -0.94 18.12 7.95
C ARG A 10 -2.32 18.53 7.43
N ALA A 11 -2.56 19.83 7.27
CA ALA A 11 -3.81 20.35 6.72
C ALA A 11 -4.06 19.90 5.27
N ALA A 12 -3.01 19.88 4.44
CA ALA A 12 -3.11 19.42 3.05
C ALA A 12 -3.44 17.91 2.97
N ALA A 13 -2.84 17.08 3.84
CA ALA A 13 -3.16 15.67 3.94
C ALA A 13 -4.59 15.45 4.46
N ALA A 14 -5.00 16.20 5.50
CA ALA A 14 -6.35 16.16 6.02
C ALA A 14 -7.40 16.48 4.93
N ALA A 15 -7.15 17.51 4.14
CA ALA A 15 -8.02 17.87 3.02
C ALA A 15 -8.07 16.80 1.93
N LEU A 16 -6.92 16.20 1.56
CA LEU A 16 -6.84 15.17 0.52
C LEU A 16 -7.59 13.88 0.90
N PHE A 17 -7.58 13.52 2.19
CA PHE A 17 -8.20 12.29 2.70
C PHE A 17 -9.51 12.53 3.45
N HIS A 18 -10.08 13.74 3.37
CA HIS A 18 -11.32 14.15 4.03
C HIS A 18 -11.33 13.93 5.54
N VAL A 19 -10.20 14.17 6.19
CA VAL A 19 -10.08 14.09 7.66
C VAL A 19 -10.52 15.43 8.25
N PRO A 20 -11.56 15.48 9.12
CA PRO A 20 -12.11 16.74 9.61
C PRO A 20 -11.14 17.55 10.49
N GLU A 21 -10.33 16.83 11.28
CA GLU A 21 -9.43 17.42 12.27
C GLU A 21 -7.98 17.12 11.83
N PRO A 22 -7.20 18.13 11.39
CA PRO A 22 -5.81 17.92 10.96
C PRO A 22 -4.93 17.23 12.01
N GLU A 23 -5.24 17.37 13.29
CA GLU A 23 -4.53 16.75 14.41
C GLU A 23 -4.58 15.22 14.35
N ARG A 24 -5.58 14.63 13.69
CA ARG A 24 -5.69 13.18 13.44
C ARG A 24 -4.72 12.67 12.37
N VAL A 25 -4.06 13.56 11.67
CA VAL A 25 -3.00 13.24 10.69
C VAL A 25 -1.67 13.23 11.42
N VAL A 26 -1.10 12.07 11.68
CA VAL A 26 0.17 11.89 12.40
C VAL A 26 1.29 11.58 11.41
N PHE A 27 2.42 12.27 11.50
CA PHE A 27 3.60 11.96 10.71
C PHE A 27 4.39 10.80 11.31
N THR A 28 4.80 9.90 10.44
CA THR A 28 5.62 8.74 10.79
C THR A 28 6.85 8.66 9.88
N MET A 29 7.82 7.82 10.22
CA MET A 29 9.02 7.63 9.38
C MET A 29 8.69 6.95 8.03
N ASN A 30 7.65 6.12 8.00
CA ASN A 30 7.16 5.37 6.83
C ASN A 30 5.86 4.63 7.20
N ALA A 31 5.25 3.94 6.23
CA ALA A 31 4.03 3.15 6.47
C ALA A 31 4.23 2.00 7.47
N THR A 32 5.40 1.39 7.56
CA THR A 32 5.68 0.32 8.53
C THR A 32 5.54 0.84 9.94
N HIS A 33 6.14 2.00 10.25
CA HIS A 33 6.00 2.66 11.55
C HIS A 33 4.52 3.01 11.85
N ALA A 34 3.79 3.51 10.85
CA ALA A 34 2.35 3.79 10.99
C ALA A 34 1.54 2.53 11.31
N LEU A 35 1.80 1.43 10.59
CA LEU A 35 1.13 0.14 10.81
C LEU A 35 1.50 -0.48 12.16
N ASP A 36 2.76 -0.38 12.59
CA ASP A 36 3.18 -0.84 13.90
C ASP A 36 2.42 -0.10 15.02
N ILE A 37 2.31 1.23 14.94
CA ILE A 37 1.49 2.01 15.90
C ILE A 37 0.04 1.51 15.89
N ALA A 38 -0.58 1.40 14.73
CA ALA A 38 -1.97 0.99 14.61
C ALA A 38 -2.22 -0.44 15.17
N ILE A 39 -1.33 -1.38 14.84
CA ILE A 39 -1.43 -2.77 15.30
C ILE A 39 -1.25 -2.84 16.82
N HIS A 40 -0.20 -2.22 17.38
CA HIS A 40 0.06 -2.24 18.81
C HIS A 40 -1.01 -1.49 19.62
N SER A 41 -1.76 -0.56 19.00
CA SER A 41 -2.89 0.12 19.62
C SER A 41 -4.11 -0.78 19.81
N LEU A 42 -4.30 -1.79 18.97
CA LEU A 42 -5.52 -2.61 18.94
C LEU A 42 -5.31 -4.07 19.35
N VAL A 43 -4.07 -4.58 19.21
CA VAL A 43 -3.76 -6.01 19.31
C VAL A 43 -2.82 -6.27 20.48
N SER A 44 -3.19 -7.19 21.33
CA SER A 44 -2.37 -7.75 22.42
C SER A 44 -1.87 -9.16 22.06
N PRO A 45 -0.84 -9.69 22.78
CA PRO A 45 -0.38 -11.07 22.60
C PRO A 45 -1.52 -12.09 22.71
N GLY A 46 -1.63 -12.98 21.72
CA GLY A 46 -2.66 -14.03 21.68
C GLY A 46 -4.00 -13.62 21.09
N ASP A 47 -4.21 -12.33 20.78
CA ASP A 47 -5.47 -11.87 20.20
C ASP A 47 -5.71 -12.46 18.79
N PRO A 48 -6.97 -12.87 18.48
CA PRO A 48 -7.35 -13.27 17.14
C PRO A 48 -7.46 -12.05 16.21
N VAL A 49 -6.70 -12.05 15.11
CA VAL A 49 -6.68 -10.95 14.14
C VAL A 49 -6.95 -11.49 12.74
N VAL A 50 -7.88 -10.85 12.03
CA VAL A 50 -8.16 -11.15 10.62
C VAL A 50 -7.30 -10.26 9.73
N ILE A 51 -6.65 -10.85 8.74
CA ILE A 51 -5.92 -10.11 7.70
C ILE A 51 -6.39 -10.52 6.31
N SER A 52 -6.23 -9.66 5.31
CA SER A 52 -6.47 -10.06 3.92
C SER A 52 -5.45 -11.08 3.44
N GLY A 53 -5.77 -11.81 2.37
CA GLY A 53 -4.84 -12.71 1.68
C GLY A 53 -3.72 -11.99 0.92
N TYR A 54 -3.66 -10.64 0.97
CA TYR A 54 -2.77 -9.82 0.14
C TYR A 54 -1.86 -8.89 0.93
N GLU A 55 -1.69 -9.11 2.23
CA GLU A 55 -0.94 -8.24 3.13
C GLU A 55 0.58 -8.24 2.87
N HIS A 56 1.16 -7.05 3.08
CA HIS A 56 2.60 -6.84 3.10
C HIS A 56 3.22 -7.28 4.45
N ASN A 57 4.53 -7.54 4.45
CA ASN A 57 5.28 -7.89 5.68
C ASN A 57 5.20 -6.83 6.79
N SER A 58 4.88 -5.59 6.47
CA SER A 58 4.63 -4.53 7.46
C SER A 58 3.38 -4.76 8.30
N VAL A 59 2.51 -5.68 7.90
CA VAL A 59 1.35 -6.15 8.68
C VAL A 59 1.65 -7.49 9.33
N THR A 60 2.16 -8.45 8.57
CA THR A 60 2.32 -9.83 9.06
C THR A 60 3.41 -9.99 10.11
N ARG A 61 4.53 -9.23 9.98
CA ARG A 61 5.64 -9.32 10.93
C ARG A 61 5.33 -8.76 12.31
N PRO A 62 4.70 -7.58 12.48
CA PRO A 62 4.27 -7.10 13.78
C PRO A 62 3.28 -8.06 14.46
N LEU A 63 2.29 -8.58 13.71
CA LEU A 63 1.35 -9.55 14.25
C LEU A 63 2.04 -10.85 14.70
N TYR A 64 3.01 -11.33 13.94
CA TYR A 64 3.82 -12.48 14.32
C TYR A 64 4.67 -12.19 15.58
N ALA A 65 5.29 -11.01 15.65
CA ALA A 65 6.11 -10.61 16.80
C ALA A 65 5.28 -10.47 18.07
N LEU A 66 4.04 -10.02 17.97
CA LEU A 66 3.07 -9.97 19.08
C LEU A 66 2.53 -11.35 19.48
N GLY A 67 2.78 -12.41 18.69
CA GLY A 67 2.17 -13.72 18.91
C GLY A 67 0.64 -13.72 18.71
N ALA A 68 0.12 -12.84 17.85
CA ALA A 68 -1.30 -12.79 17.51
C ALA A 68 -1.76 -14.05 16.77
N GLN A 69 -3.02 -14.44 16.98
CA GLN A 69 -3.65 -15.56 16.27
C GLN A 69 -4.19 -15.09 14.92
N VAL A 70 -3.34 -15.13 13.88
CA VAL A 70 -3.67 -14.60 12.57
C VAL A 70 -4.60 -15.54 11.80
N ARG A 71 -5.74 -15.01 11.35
CA ARG A 71 -6.69 -15.65 10.42
C ARG A 71 -6.61 -14.95 9.08
N VAL A 72 -6.25 -15.67 8.03
CA VAL A 72 -6.12 -15.10 6.68
C VAL A 72 -7.44 -15.24 5.94
N ALA A 73 -8.09 -14.11 5.63
CA ALA A 73 -9.25 -14.02 4.75
C ALA A 73 -8.77 -14.06 3.28
N ALA A 74 -8.34 -15.26 2.85
CA ALA A 74 -7.87 -15.47 1.49
C ALA A 74 -9.05 -15.57 0.50
N SER A 75 -8.89 -14.96 -0.66
CA SER A 75 -9.84 -14.99 -1.78
C SER A 75 -9.10 -15.14 -3.10
N PRO A 76 -9.75 -15.61 -4.17
CA PRO A 76 -9.18 -15.56 -5.50
C PRO A 76 -8.78 -14.14 -5.90
N LEU A 77 -7.76 -14.05 -6.75
CA LEU A 77 -7.27 -12.77 -7.25
C LEU A 77 -8.33 -12.10 -8.13
N PHE A 78 -8.56 -10.81 -7.92
CA PHE A 78 -9.56 -10.00 -8.64
C PHE A 78 -11.02 -10.44 -8.48
N ASP A 79 -11.35 -11.08 -7.36
CA ASP A 79 -12.73 -11.44 -6.99
C ASP A 79 -13.16 -10.70 -5.71
N PRO A 80 -13.75 -9.48 -5.86
CA PRO A 80 -14.17 -8.68 -4.71
C PRO A 80 -15.25 -9.37 -3.86
N ALA A 81 -16.18 -10.07 -4.48
CA ALA A 81 -17.25 -10.76 -3.76
C ALA A 81 -16.69 -11.87 -2.86
N ALA A 82 -15.77 -12.67 -3.40
CA ALA A 82 -15.10 -13.71 -2.62
C ALA A 82 -14.24 -13.11 -1.49
N ALA A 83 -13.64 -11.93 -1.68
CA ALA A 83 -12.89 -11.23 -0.63
C ALA A 83 -13.81 -10.80 0.52
N VAL A 84 -14.96 -10.20 0.22
CA VAL A 84 -15.98 -9.83 1.22
C VAL A 84 -16.47 -11.07 1.99
N ASP A 85 -16.76 -12.16 1.28
CA ASP A 85 -17.20 -13.41 1.90
C ASP A 85 -16.12 -14.05 2.78
N ALA A 86 -14.86 -13.97 2.39
CA ALA A 86 -13.74 -14.46 3.20
C ALA A 86 -13.62 -13.67 4.53
N PHE A 87 -13.75 -12.34 4.50
CA PHE A 87 -13.79 -11.53 5.71
C PHE A 87 -15.01 -11.85 6.56
N ARG A 88 -16.21 -11.98 5.97
CA ARG A 88 -17.44 -12.32 6.70
C ARG A 88 -17.29 -13.63 7.50
N ARG A 89 -16.62 -14.62 6.93
CA ARG A 89 -16.37 -15.91 7.61
C ARG A 89 -15.30 -15.81 8.70
N ALA A 90 -14.30 -14.95 8.53
CA ALA A 90 -13.15 -14.88 9.43
C ALA A 90 -13.36 -13.95 10.64
N LEU A 91 -14.22 -12.94 10.52
CA LEU A 91 -14.45 -11.89 11.52
C LEU A 91 -15.02 -12.35 12.87
N PRO A 92 -15.92 -13.38 12.98
CA PRO A 92 -16.48 -13.75 14.25
C PRO A 92 -15.42 -14.02 15.33
N GLY A 93 -15.51 -13.26 16.44
CA GLY A 93 -14.57 -13.35 17.58
C GLY A 93 -13.19 -12.77 17.31
N ALA A 94 -12.98 -12.01 16.22
CA ALA A 94 -11.75 -11.28 16.01
C ALA A 94 -11.65 -10.04 16.91
N ARG A 95 -10.43 -9.74 17.37
CA ARG A 95 -10.11 -8.53 18.13
C ARG A 95 -9.93 -7.32 17.23
N ALA A 96 -9.31 -7.53 16.06
CA ALA A 96 -9.06 -6.51 15.05
C ALA A 96 -9.03 -7.13 13.65
N ALA A 97 -9.17 -6.31 12.62
CA ALA A 97 -8.95 -6.67 11.23
C ALA A 97 -7.93 -5.73 10.59
N VAL A 98 -7.13 -6.26 9.66
CA VAL A 98 -6.22 -5.46 8.82
C VAL A 98 -6.49 -5.80 7.37
N CYS A 99 -6.64 -4.78 6.53
CA CYS A 99 -6.84 -4.96 5.10
C CYS A 99 -5.98 -4.00 4.30
N THR A 100 -5.12 -4.53 3.42
CA THR A 100 -4.50 -3.68 2.42
C THR A 100 -5.55 -3.24 1.41
N MET A 101 -5.56 -1.95 1.06
CA MET A 101 -6.50 -1.42 0.07
C MET A 101 -6.11 -1.84 -1.34
N VAL A 102 -4.81 -1.96 -1.62
CA VAL A 102 -4.27 -2.40 -2.92
C VAL A 102 -3.10 -3.34 -2.70
N SER A 103 -3.16 -4.53 -3.29
CA SER A 103 -2.04 -5.46 -3.28
C SER A 103 -0.80 -4.86 -3.95
N ASN A 104 0.30 -4.80 -3.23
CA ASN A 104 1.58 -4.32 -3.76
C ASN A 104 2.22 -5.26 -4.79
N VAL A 105 1.69 -6.47 -4.94
CA VAL A 105 2.15 -7.47 -5.92
C VAL A 105 1.32 -7.40 -7.19
N PHE A 106 -0.01 -7.45 -7.06
CA PHE A 106 -0.92 -7.65 -8.20
C PHE A 106 -1.70 -6.40 -8.58
N GLY A 107 -1.59 -5.31 -7.81
CA GLY A 107 -2.41 -4.12 -8.04
C GLY A 107 -3.91 -4.34 -7.78
N TYR A 108 -4.29 -5.49 -7.21
CA TYR A 108 -5.67 -5.80 -6.89
C TYR A 108 -6.22 -4.79 -5.88
N LEU A 109 -7.24 -4.07 -6.28
CA LEU A 109 -8.01 -3.16 -5.44
C LEU A 109 -9.05 -3.97 -4.66
N LEU A 110 -8.81 -4.17 -3.36
CA LEU A 110 -9.72 -4.90 -2.51
C LEU A 110 -10.97 -4.06 -2.19
N PRO A 111 -12.12 -4.69 -1.95
CA PRO A 111 -13.38 -4.02 -1.62
C PRO A 111 -13.39 -3.54 -0.16
N VAL A 112 -12.52 -2.55 0.14
CA VAL A 112 -12.25 -2.12 1.53
C VAL A 112 -13.46 -1.44 2.15
N GLN A 113 -14.33 -0.79 1.35
CA GLN A 113 -15.56 -0.17 1.86
C GLN A 113 -16.51 -1.23 2.42
N GLU A 114 -16.78 -2.28 1.64
CA GLU A 114 -17.67 -3.38 2.05
C GLU A 114 -17.07 -4.17 3.23
N ILE A 115 -15.74 -4.33 3.24
CA ILE A 115 -15.03 -4.95 4.37
C ILE A 115 -15.16 -4.09 5.62
N ALA A 116 -15.03 -2.77 5.51
CA ALA A 116 -15.20 -1.85 6.63
C ALA A 116 -16.63 -1.91 7.21
N GLU A 117 -17.64 -2.00 6.37
CA GLU A 117 -19.03 -2.17 6.79
C GLU A 117 -19.24 -3.49 7.56
N LEU A 118 -18.64 -4.59 7.10
CA LEU A 118 -18.65 -5.87 7.82
C LEU A 118 -17.94 -5.76 9.17
N CYS A 119 -16.79 -5.10 9.22
CA CYS A 119 -16.04 -4.87 10.45
C CYS A 119 -16.86 -4.04 11.46
N ALA A 120 -17.51 -2.97 11.01
CA ALA A 120 -18.38 -2.13 11.81
C ALA A 120 -19.59 -2.92 12.37
N ALA A 121 -20.25 -3.72 11.52
CA ALA A 121 -21.36 -4.58 11.94
C ALA A 121 -20.93 -5.63 12.98
N ALA A 122 -19.71 -6.16 12.85
CA ALA A 122 -19.12 -7.10 13.79
C ALA A 122 -18.51 -6.42 15.04
N ARG A 123 -18.44 -5.09 15.09
CA ARG A 123 -17.74 -4.30 16.12
C ARG A 123 -16.25 -4.64 16.23
N VAL A 124 -15.63 -4.96 15.11
CA VAL A 124 -14.21 -5.26 14.98
C VAL A 124 -13.50 -4.05 14.37
N PRO A 125 -12.57 -3.39 15.07
CA PRO A 125 -11.85 -2.25 14.51
C PRO A 125 -11.01 -2.68 13.31
N LEU A 126 -11.02 -1.84 12.26
CA LEU A 126 -10.29 -2.07 11.02
C LEU A 126 -9.07 -1.15 10.93
N ILE A 127 -7.92 -1.73 10.58
CA ILE A 127 -6.72 -1.01 10.13
C ILE A 127 -6.64 -1.15 8.62
N VAL A 128 -6.45 -0.05 7.90
CA VAL A 128 -6.28 -0.05 6.45
C VAL A 128 -4.85 0.32 6.07
N ASP A 129 -4.19 -0.58 5.34
CA ASP A 129 -2.93 -0.27 4.66
C ASP A 129 -3.22 0.36 3.29
N ALA A 130 -3.14 1.68 3.22
CA ALA A 130 -3.32 2.46 1.99
C ALA A 130 -2.00 2.71 1.23
N SER A 131 -0.94 1.93 1.50
CA SER A 131 0.41 2.16 0.96
C SER A 131 0.50 2.18 -0.57
N GLN A 132 -0.41 1.51 -1.26
CA GLN A 132 -0.46 1.50 -2.73
C GLN A 132 -1.68 2.27 -3.27
N ALA A 133 -2.54 2.77 -2.38
CA ALA A 133 -3.76 3.50 -2.75
C ALA A 133 -3.59 5.02 -2.63
N ALA A 134 -2.92 5.49 -1.56
CA ALA A 134 -2.78 6.92 -1.28
C ALA A 134 -2.18 7.67 -2.47
N GLY A 135 -2.93 8.64 -3.01
CA GLY A 135 -2.56 9.43 -4.18
C GLY A 135 -2.88 8.79 -5.55
N CYS A 136 -3.24 7.49 -5.59
CA CYS A 136 -3.55 6.75 -6.81
C CYS A 136 -4.98 6.21 -6.85
N VAL A 137 -5.68 6.18 -5.70
CA VAL A 137 -7.07 5.76 -5.57
C VAL A 137 -7.77 6.77 -4.68
N ALA A 138 -8.97 7.19 -5.05
CA ALA A 138 -9.77 8.06 -4.20
C ALA A 138 -10.05 7.39 -2.85
N LEU A 139 -9.83 8.12 -1.77
CA LEU A 139 -9.99 7.61 -0.41
C LEU A 139 -10.61 8.71 0.46
N ASP A 140 -11.84 8.49 0.88
CA ASP A 140 -12.48 9.23 1.97
C ASP A 140 -12.25 8.44 3.27
N ALA A 141 -11.24 8.86 4.04
CA ALA A 141 -10.86 8.13 5.24
C ALA A 141 -11.91 8.29 6.36
N SER A 142 -12.64 9.39 6.39
CA SER A 142 -13.74 9.60 7.35
C SER A 142 -14.93 8.69 7.07
N ALA A 143 -15.34 8.61 5.80
CA ALA A 143 -16.47 7.79 5.39
C ALA A 143 -16.17 6.29 5.48
N LEU A 144 -14.89 5.91 5.39
CA LEU A 144 -14.48 4.50 5.44
C LEU A 144 -14.79 3.83 6.80
N GLY A 145 -14.76 4.59 7.92
CA GLY A 145 -15.03 4.05 9.25
C GLY A 145 -13.92 3.15 9.82
N ALA A 146 -12.72 3.20 9.25
CA ALA A 146 -11.56 2.49 9.78
C ALA A 146 -11.05 3.15 11.07
N ALA A 147 -10.51 2.35 12.01
CA ALA A 147 -9.84 2.87 13.21
C ALA A 147 -8.55 3.62 12.87
N PHE A 148 -7.80 3.08 11.90
CA PHE A 148 -6.53 3.65 11.44
C PHE A 148 -6.36 3.45 9.94
N VAL A 149 -5.74 4.45 9.26
CA VAL A 149 -5.32 4.33 7.86
C VAL A 149 -3.84 4.72 7.75
N ALA A 150 -3.00 3.81 7.28
CA ALA A 150 -1.56 3.98 7.19
C ALA A 150 -1.08 4.12 5.74
N MET A 151 -0.11 5.02 5.50
CA MET A 151 0.44 5.22 4.16
C MET A 151 1.86 5.81 4.18
N PRO A 152 2.72 5.50 3.19
CA PRO A 152 4.02 6.13 3.03
C PRO A 152 3.93 7.43 2.22
N GLY A 153 4.82 8.37 2.47
CA GLY A 153 4.90 9.60 1.69
C GLY A 153 5.55 9.42 0.31
N HIS A 154 6.42 8.43 0.14
CA HIS A 154 7.30 8.28 -1.03
C HIS A 154 6.74 7.45 -2.19
N LYS A 155 5.47 7.03 -2.12
CA LYS A 155 4.79 6.32 -3.23
C LYS A 155 3.85 7.28 -3.97
N GLY A 156 2.57 6.96 -4.09
CA GLY A 156 1.62 7.77 -4.84
C GLY A 156 1.42 9.21 -4.32
N LEU A 157 1.86 9.52 -3.09
CA LEU A 157 1.90 10.90 -2.58
C LEU A 157 3.10 11.71 -3.10
N LEU A 158 4.03 11.09 -3.84
CA LEU A 158 5.18 11.72 -4.50
C LEU A 158 6.11 12.52 -3.57
N GLY A 159 6.09 12.23 -2.28
CA GLY A 159 7.00 12.81 -1.28
C GLY A 159 8.32 12.04 -1.20
N PRO A 160 9.27 12.52 -0.38
CA PRO A 160 10.55 11.85 -0.19
C PRO A 160 10.42 10.59 0.70
N GLN A 161 11.43 9.72 0.61
CA GLN A 161 11.61 8.63 1.56
C GLN A 161 11.82 9.17 2.98
N GLY A 162 11.54 8.34 4.00
CA GLY A 162 11.61 8.77 5.39
C GLY A 162 10.42 9.63 5.84
N THR A 163 9.30 9.54 5.11
CA THR A 163 8.00 10.14 5.45
C THR A 163 6.88 9.13 5.34
N GLY A 164 5.91 9.24 6.24
CA GLY A 164 4.68 8.46 6.26
C GLY A 164 3.60 9.20 7.01
N ILE A 165 2.39 8.72 6.91
CA ILE A 165 1.20 9.27 7.56
C ILE A 165 0.41 8.13 8.20
N LEU A 166 -0.06 8.36 9.43
CA LEU A 166 -1.11 7.61 10.08
C LEU A 166 -2.31 8.52 10.30
N LEU A 167 -3.47 8.15 9.77
CA LEU A 167 -4.74 8.79 10.07
C LEU A 167 -5.38 8.05 11.24
N CYS A 168 -5.70 8.75 12.33
CA CYS A 168 -6.17 8.19 13.59
C CYS A 168 -7.64 8.54 13.83
N PHE A 169 -8.54 7.55 13.77
CA PHE A 169 -9.95 7.68 14.11
C PHE A 169 -10.29 6.98 15.42
N ALA A 170 -9.38 6.16 15.93
CA ALA A 170 -9.40 5.59 17.27
C ALA A 170 -8.25 6.15 18.12
N GLN A 171 -8.29 5.94 19.43
CA GLN A 171 -7.21 6.33 20.33
C GLN A 171 -6.00 5.42 20.11
N PRO A 172 -4.83 5.97 19.74
CA PRO A 172 -3.63 5.16 19.53
C PRO A 172 -2.79 5.04 20.80
N GLU A 173 -1.94 4.00 20.83
CA GLU A 173 -0.88 3.85 21.82
C GLU A 173 0.49 4.21 21.21
N PRO A 174 1.32 4.98 21.94
CA PRO A 174 2.65 5.35 21.44
C PRO A 174 3.60 4.14 21.43
N LEU A 175 4.40 4.01 20.36
CA LEU A 175 5.53 3.08 20.31
C LEU A 175 6.85 3.74 20.76
N LEU A 176 6.94 5.06 20.60
CA LEU A 176 8.10 5.86 20.97
C LEU A 176 7.70 6.82 22.08
N TYR A 177 8.55 6.90 23.09
CA TYR A 177 8.37 7.79 24.24
C TYR A 177 9.49 8.82 24.24
N GLY A 178 9.12 10.10 24.39
CA GLY A 178 10.12 11.19 24.38
C GLY A 178 9.49 12.57 24.41
N GLY A 179 10.31 13.58 24.27
CA GLY A 179 9.84 14.96 24.23
C GLY A 179 9.06 15.27 22.96
N THR A 180 7.95 15.97 23.12
CA THR A 180 7.04 16.38 22.02
C THR A 180 7.03 17.89 21.81
N GLY A 181 7.74 18.63 22.67
CA GLY A 181 7.70 20.12 22.70
C GLY A 181 6.52 20.71 23.46
N SER A 182 5.60 19.87 23.94
CA SER A 182 4.44 20.26 24.76
C SER A 182 4.43 19.52 26.08
N GLN A 183 3.65 20.01 27.08
CA GLN A 183 3.37 19.36 28.36
C GLN A 183 4.61 18.83 29.10
N SER A 184 5.72 19.58 29.09
CA SER A 184 7.04 19.14 29.57
C SER A 184 7.10 18.73 31.04
N MET A 185 6.11 19.08 31.86
CA MET A 185 6.00 18.68 33.25
C MET A 185 5.48 17.24 33.44
N LEU A 186 4.82 16.68 32.45
CA LEU A 186 4.29 15.31 32.51
C LEU A 186 5.40 14.29 32.23
N GLN A 187 5.38 13.17 32.97
CA GLN A 187 6.27 12.03 32.72
C GLN A 187 5.63 11.01 31.76
N THR A 188 4.34 11.15 31.48
CA THR A 188 3.62 10.36 30.48
C THR A 188 3.58 11.09 29.15
N MET A 189 3.40 10.36 28.04
CA MET A 189 3.12 11.00 26.76
C MET A 189 1.81 11.79 26.84
N PRO A 190 1.70 12.93 26.12
CA PRO A 190 0.45 13.66 26.00
C PRO A 190 -0.71 12.77 25.54
N GLU A 191 -1.93 13.12 25.91
CA GLU A 191 -3.12 12.41 25.44
C GLU A 191 -3.58 12.90 24.07
N GLN A 192 -3.28 14.15 23.74
CA GLN A 192 -3.72 14.80 22.52
C GLN A 192 -2.86 14.41 21.32
N LEU A 193 -3.53 14.16 20.18
CA LEU A 193 -2.87 14.07 18.89
C LEU A 193 -2.50 15.49 18.39
N PRO A 194 -1.42 15.62 17.62
CA PRO A 194 -0.49 14.56 17.19
C PRO A 194 0.60 14.24 18.22
N ASP A 195 0.75 15.04 19.27
CA ASP A 195 1.87 15.00 20.23
C ASP A 195 2.02 13.62 20.89
N ARG A 196 0.91 12.90 21.10
CA ARG A 196 0.92 11.54 21.65
C ARG A 196 1.82 10.57 20.88
N LEU A 197 1.94 10.75 19.56
CA LEU A 197 2.66 9.82 18.66
C LEU A 197 3.91 10.43 18.04
N GLU A 198 4.07 11.75 18.12
CA GLU A 198 5.14 12.47 17.44
C GLU A 198 6.27 12.85 18.42
N ALA A 199 6.88 11.85 19.07
CA ALA A 199 8.02 12.05 19.94
C ALA A 199 9.29 12.36 19.14
N GLY A 200 10.06 13.36 19.60
CA GLY A 200 11.33 13.76 19.02
C GLY A 200 11.21 14.87 17.97
N THR A 201 12.34 15.21 17.34
CA THR A 201 12.37 16.23 16.30
C THR A 201 11.97 15.66 14.95
N HIS A 202 11.00 16.27 14.31
CA HIS A 202 10.48 15.84 13.01
C HIS A 202 11.47 16.01 11.87
N ASN A 203 11.30 15.18 10.83
CA ASN A 203 11.96 15.35 9.53
C ASN A 203 11.28 16.49 8.73
N VAL A 204 11.47 17.73 9.18
CA VAL A 204 10.86 18.91 8.54
C VAL A 204 11.19 19.05 7.06
N PRO A 205 12.44 18.80 6.59
CA PRO A 205 12.74 18.80 5.15
C PRO A 205 11.94 17.75 4.38
N GLY A 206 11.80 16.54 4.93
CA GLY A 206 11.00 15.49 4.33
C GLY A 206 9.52 15.85 4.28
N ILE A 207 8.97 16.43 5.36
CA ILE A 207 7.57 16.88 5.44
C ILE A 207 7.31 18.02 4.42
N ALA A 208 8.28 18.92 4.23
CA ALA A 208 8.18 19.96 3.20
C ALA A 208 8.10 19.37 1.78
N GLY A 209 8.92 18.35 1.50
CA GLY A 209 8.84 17.61 0.24
C GLY A 209 7.52 16.86 0.07
N LEU A 210 7.02 16.24 1.15
CA LEU A 210 5.71 15.57 1.15
C LEU A 210 4.56 16.55 0.88
N LEU A 211 4.62 17.76 1.46
CA LEU A 211 3.65 18.82 1.16
C LEU A 211 3.63 19.18 -0.33
N ALA A 212 4.80 19.27 -0.96
CA ALA A 212 4.88 19.53 -2.40
C ALA A 212 4.25 18.39 -3.22
N GLY A 213 4.52 17.13 -2.86
CA GLY A 213 3.92 15.97 -3.48
C GLY A 213 2.38 15.94 -3.32
N ILE A 214 1.86 16.13 -2.11
CA ILE A 214 0.42 16.18 -1.83
C ILE A 214 -0.24 17.29 -2.65
N ARG A 215 0.35 18.49 -2.72
CA ARG A 215 -0.17 19.60 -3.53
C ARG A 215 -0.21 19.25 -5.02
N TYR A 216 0.83 18.60 -5.52
CA TYR A 216 0.85 18.13 -6.91
C TYR A 216 -0.28 17.14 -7.19
N VAL A 217 -0.43 16.10 -6.34
CA VAL A 217 -1.50 15.10 -6.46
C VAL A 217 -2.88 15.75 -6.40
N SER A 218 -3.10 16.67 -5.45
CA SER A 218 -4.37 17.41 -5.33
C SER A 218 -4.65 18.27 -6.58
N ALA A 219 -3.64 18.93 -7.13
CA ALA A 219 -3.78 19.77 -8.33
C ALA A 219 -4.07 18.94 -9.59
N GLN A 220 -3.46 17.75 -9.72
CA GLN A 220 -3.76 16.83 -10.83
C GLN A 220 -5.12 16.15 -10.67
N GLY A 221 -5.58 15.96 -9.44
CA GLY A 221 -6.76 15.19 -9.08
C GLY A 221 -6.49 13.68 -9.08
N VAL A 222 -6.74 13.04 -7.94
CA VAL A 222 -6.50 11.59 -7.75
C VAL A 222 -7.23 10.76 -8.81
N ASP A 223 -8.47 11.10 -9.16
CA ASP A 223 -9.23 10.37 -10.18
C ASP A 223 -8.63 10.49 -11.59
N ASN A 224 -8.02 11.63 -11.91
CA ASN A 224 -7.33 11.80 -13.18
C ASN A 224 -6.07 10.95 -13.25
N ILE A 225 -5.30 10.91 -12.16
CA ILE A 225 -4.13 10.05 -12.00
C ILE A 225 -4.56 8.58 -12.14
N ALA A 226 -5.56 8.15 -11.38
CA ALA A 226 -6.08 6.79 -11.39
C ALA A 226 -6.54 6.35 -12.79
N ARG A 227 -7.31 7.19 -13.50
CA ARG A 227 -7.78 6.88 -14.86
C ARG A 227 -6.63 6.73 -15.85
N ARG A 228 -5.65 7.64 -15.80
CA ARG A 228 -4.47 7.59 -16.67
C ARG A 228 -3.65 6.33 -16.42
N GLU A 229 -3.30 6.06 -15.18
CA GLU A 229 -2.50 4.92 -14.78
C GLU A 229 -3.19 3.60 -15.14
N ARG A 230 -4.49 3.49 -14.88
CA ARG A 230 -5.30 2.31 -15.23
C ARG A 230 -5.32 2.07 -16.73
N ARG A 231 -5.54 3.12 -17.55
CA ARG A 231 -5.50 3.02 -19.02
C ARG A 231 -4.15 2.49 -19.52
N LEU A 232 -3.05 3.00 -18.96
CA LEU A 232 -1.69 2.56 -19.35
C LEU A 232 -1.44 1.11 -18.93
N SER A 233 -1.86 0.72 -17.74
CA SER A 233 -1.74 -0.66 -17.23
C SER A 233 -2.54 -1.65 -18.09
N GLN A 234 -3.75 -1.29 -18.48
CA GLN A 234 -4.56 -2.10 -19.40
C GLN A 234 -3.90 -2.26 -20.77
N ASN A 235 -3.45 -1.15 -21.39
CA ASN A 235 -2.75 -1.20 -22.67
C ASN A 235 -1.50 -2.13 -22.60
N LEU A 236 -0.72 -2.03 -21.52
CA LEU A 236 0.43 -2.91 -21.31
C LEU A 236 -0.01 -4.37 -21.14
N SER A 237 -0.98 -4.64 -20.30
CA SER A 237 -1.45 -6.00 -20.04
C SER A 237 -1.99 -6.69 -21.31
N GLU A 238 -2.75 -5.98 -22.15
CA GLU A 238 -3.27 -6.48 -23.43
C GLU A 238 -2.13 -6.86 -24.39
N ARG A 239 -1.07 -6.07 -24.44
CA ARG A 239 0.12 -6.38 -25.27
C ARG A 239 0.86 -7.59 -24.74
N LEU A 240 1.09 -7.67 -23.42
CA LEU A 240 1.82 -8.77 -22.78
C LEU A 240 1.06 -10.09 -22.82
N ARG A 241 -0.28 -10.07 -22.81
CA ARG A 241 -1.11 -11.29 -22.96
C ARG A 241 -0.95 -11.98 -24.32
N ARG A 242 -0.39 -11.29 -25.34
CA ARG A 242 -0.08 -11.89 -26.65
C ARG A 242 1.14 -12.80 -26.60
N GLU A 243 1.96 -12.67 -25.56
CA GLU A 243 3.15 -13.50 -25.35
C GLU A 243 2.75 -14.78 -24.61
N THR A 244 2.65 -15.90 -25.33
CA THR A 244 2.16 -17.19 -24.79
C THR A 244 3.03 -17.77 -23.68
N ARG A 245 4.29 -17.32 -23.58
CA ARG A 245 5.22 -17.70 -22.51
C ARG A 245 4.96 -16.92 -21.21
N LEU A 246 4.16 -15.84 -21.24
CA LEU A 246 3.84 -15.06 -20.06
C LEU A 246 2.48 -15.46 -19.48
N GLU A 247 2.44 -15.52 -18.17
CA GLU A 247 1.23 -15.38 -17.39
C GLU A 247 1.15 -13.94 -16.87
N VAL A 248 0.10 -13.24 -17.24
CA VAL A 248 -0.10 -11.82 -16.90
C VAL A 248 -1.22 -11.73 -15.86
N PHE A 249 -0.89 -11.27 -14.66
CA PHE A 249 -1.84 -11.11 -13.57
C PHE A 249 -2.60 -9.78 -13.73
N ALA A 250 -3.54 -9.78 -14.65
CA ALA A 250 -4.37 -8.63 -14.95
C ALA A 250 -5.85 -8.97 -14.80
N SER A 251 -6.58 -8.08 -14.12
CA SER A 251 -8.01 -8.21 -13.91
C SER A 251 -8.78 -8.17 -15.24
N PRO A 252 -9.81 -9.00 -15.42
CA PRO A 252 -10.76 -8.83 -16.51
C PRO A 252 -11.61 -7.55 -16.34
N ASP A 253 -11.86 -7.14 -15.10
CA ASP A 253 -12.48 -5.86 -14.76
C ASP A 253 -11.41 -4.84 -14.36
N ALA A 254 -11.28 -3.80 -15.18
CA ALA A 254 -10.34 -2.72 -14.97
C ALA A 254 -10.55 -1.94 -13.66
N SER A 255 -11.75 -1.94 -13.11
CA SER A 255 -12.06 -1.26 -11.85
C SER A 255 -11.42 -1.96 -10.65
N CYS A 256 -11.09 -3.24 -10.76
CA CYS A 256 -10.50 -4.06 -9.71
C CYS A 256 -8.96 -4.02 -9.68
N GLN A 257 -8.30 -3.21 -10.54
CA GLN A 257 -6.84 -3.17 -10.60
C GLN A 257 -6.31 -1.74 -10.77
N THR A 258 -5.21 -1.46 -10.09
CA THR A 258 -4.45 -0.21 -10.21
C THR A 258 -3.32 -0.33 -11.24
N ALA A 259 -2.36 0.60 -11.20
CA ALA A 259 -1.22 0.65 -12.11
C ALA A 259 -0.06 -0.32 -11.77
N VAL A 260 -0.29 -1.27 -10.90
CA VAL A 260 0.66 -2.34 -10.58
C VAL A 260 0.28 -3.60 -11.38
N LEU A 261 1.22 -4.08 -12.19
CA LEU A 261 1.04 -5.27 -13.02
C LEU A 261 2.16 -6.27 -12.72
N SER A 262 1.81 -7.49 -12.40
CA SER A 262 2.77 -8.59 -12.25
C SER A 262 2.68 -9.58 -13.40
N VAL A 263 3.83 -10.13 -13.77
CA VAL A 263 3.92 -11.20 -14.78
C VAL A 263 4.81 -12.33 -14.28
N ARG A 264 4.57 -13.53 -14.78
CA ARG A 264 5.42 -14.71 -14.59
C ARG A 264 5.74 -15.33 -15.94
N CYS A 265 7.01 -15.60 -16.21
CA CYS A 265 7.40 -16.38 -17.39
C CYS A 265 7.33 -17.87 -17.05
N ARG A 266 6.87 -18.70 -17.99
CA ARG A 266 6.67 -20.15 -17.78
C ARG A 266 7.98 -20.95 -17.76
N ASP A 267 9.00 -20.44 -18.42
CA ASP A 267 10.27 -21.12 -18.68
C ASP A 267 11.51 -20.25 -18.40
N MET A 268 11.33 -19.16 -17.65
CA MET A 268 12.39 -18.29 -17.19
C MET A 268 12.04 -17.78 -15.78
N ASP A 269 12.99 -17.84 -14.85
CA ASP A 269 12.80 -17.29 -13.51
C ASP A 269 12.65 -15.77 -13.50
N CYS A 270 12.08 -15.23 -12.44
CA CYS A 270 11.72 -13.82 -12.38
C CYS A 270 12.95 -12.90 -12.30
N GLU A 271 14.05 -13.33 -11.70
CA GLU A 271 15.30 -12.59 -11.59
C GLU A 271 15.98 -12.46 -12.94
N THR A 272 16.09 -13.55 -13.70
CA THR A 272 16.63 -13.56 -15.07
C THR A 272 15.83 -12.66 -16.00
N LEU A 273 14.50 -12.73 -15.94
CA LEU A 273 13.64 -11.86 -16.74
C LEU A 273 13.81 -10.38 -16.36
N ALA A 274 13.90 -10.07 -15.06
CA ALA A 274 14.10 -8.70 -14.59
C ALA A 274 15.45 -8.14 -15.01
N GLN A 275 16.53 -8.95 -14.99
CA GLN A 275 17.84 -8.54 -15.48
C GLN A 275 17.82 -8.25 -16.99
N ALA A 276 17.17 -9.09 -17.78
CA ALA A 276 17.04 -8.86 -19.22
C ALA A 276 16.27 -7.56 -19.53
N LEU A 277 15.21 -7.26 -18.76
CA LEU A 277 14.46 -6.01 -18.86
C LEU A 277 15.33 -4.80 -18.46
N ALA A 278 16.14 -4.93 -17.41
CA ALA A 278 17.05 -3.88 -16.97
C ALA A 278 18.09 -3.53 -18.06
N HIS A 279 18.63 -4.52 -18.76
CA HIS A 279 19.51 -4.29 -19.92
C HIS A 279 18.79 -3.55 -21.08
N SER A 280 17.48 -3.67 -21.15
CA SER A 280 16.65 -2.91 -22.10
C SER A 280 16.21 -1.54 -21.57
N GLY A 281 16.78 -1.08 -20.44
CA GLY A 281 16.46 0.21 -19.81
C GLY A 281 15.13 0.24 -19.06
N ILE A 282 14.56 -0.93 -18.72
CA ILE A 282 13.27 -1.04 -18.02
C ILE A 282 13.51 -1.46 -16.57
N ALA A 283 13.23 -0.53 -15.63
CA ALA A 283 13.33 -0.79 -14.20
C ALA A 283 12.09 -1.55 -13.71
N VAL A 284 12.29 -2.78 -13.27
CA VAL A 284 11.26 -3.64 -12.67
C VAL A 284 11.75 -4.21 -11.34
N ARG A 285 10.88 -4.89 -10.63
CA ARG A 285 11.27 -5.63 -9.43
C ARG A 285 10.87 -7.10 -9.58
N ALA A 286 11.79 -8.02 -9.23
CA ALA A 286 11.54 -9.45 -9.17
C ALA A 286 11.35 -9.96 -7.73
N GLY A 287 10.80 -11.15 -7.59
CA GLY A 287 10.70 -11.92 -6.36
C GLY A 287 9.37 -11.80 -5.63
N LEU A 288 9.39 -11.87 -4.29
CA LEU A 288 8.19 -11.93 -3.44
C LEU A 288 7.67 -10.57 -2.96
N HIS A 289 8.31 -9.46 -3.32
CA HIS A 289 7.87 -8.08 -3.06
C HIS A 289 7.52 -7.78 -1.59
N CYS A 290 8.13 -8.50 -0.64
CA CYS A 290 7.80 -8.42 0.79
C CYS A 290 6.33 -8.77 1.13
N ALA A 291 5.68 -9.60 0.32
CA ALA A 291 4.30 -10.01 0.50
C ALA A 291 4.09 -11.53 0.26
N PRO A 292 4.74 -12.40 1.05
CA PRO A 292 4.65 -13.85 0.86
C PRO A 292 3.22 -14.38 1.02
N VAL A 293 2.37 -13.72 1.79
CA VAL A 293 0.96 -14.08 1.93
C VAL A 293 0.22 -13.87 0.61
N ALA A 294 0.45 -12.75 -0.08
CA ALA A 294 -0.14 -12.48 -1.40
C ALA A 294 0.29 -13.53 -2.43
N HIS A 295 1.57 -13.88 -2.44
CA HIS A 295 2.08 -14.94 -3.33
C HIS A 295 1.53 -16.33 -3.01
N ARG A 296 1.35 -16.66 -1.73
CA ARG A 296 0.70 -17.93 -1.31
C ARG A 296 -0.74 -17.97 -1.79
N THR A 297 -1.48 -16.87 -1.59
CA THR A 297 -2.89 -16.76 -2.01
C THR A 297 -3.04 -16.89 -3.53
N ALA A 298 -2.11 -16.31 -4.31
CA ALA A 298 -2.13 -16.33 -5.78
C ALA A 298 -1.38 -17.52 -6.42
N GLY A 299 -0.82 -18.44 -5.63
CA GLY A 299 -0.10 -19.61 -6.17
C GLY A 299 1.25 -19.30 -6.84
N THR A 300 1.90 -18.21 -6.42
CA THR A 300 3.18 -17.76 -6.99
C THR A 300 4.32 -17.73 -5.96
N LEU A 301 4.16 -18.42 -4.82
CA LEU A 301 5.13 -18.36 -3.72
C LEU A 301 6.51 -18.89 -4.13
N GLU A 302 6.53 -20.01 -4.87
CA GLU A 302 7.77 -20.68 -5.29
C GLU A 302 8.47 -19.98 -6.46
N THR A 303 7.72 -19.24 -7.28
CA THR A 303 8.27 -18.63 -8.50
C THR A 303 8.55 -17.14 -8.36
N GLY A 304 7.90 -16.47 -7.41
CA GLY A 304 7.83 -15.01 -7.43
C GLY A 304 7.15 -14.47 -8.68
N THR A 305 7.29 -13.19 -8.91
CA THR A 305 6.82 -12.50 -10.12
C THR A 305 7.76 -11.36 -10.49
N VAL A 306 7.72 -10.92 -11.74
CA VAL A 306 8.26 -9.61 -12.16
C VAL A 306 7.13 -8.60 -12.07
N ARG A 307 7.33 -7.55 -11.27
CA ARG A 307 6.36 -6.48 -11.06
C ARG A 307 6.75 -5.22 -11.81
N LEU A 308 5.81 -4.72 -12.59
CA LEU A 308 5.86 -3.41 -13.23
C LEU A 308 4.97 -2.46 -12.43
N SER A 309 5.47 -1.25 -12.16
CA SER A 309 4.72 -0.23 -11.42
C SER A 309 4.73 1.04 -12.26
N LEU A 310 3.56 1.43 -12.76
CA LEU A 310 3.39 2.63 -13.54
C LEU A 310 3.17 3.83 -12.60
N SER A 311 3.37 5.02 -13.12
CA SER A 311 3.23 6.27 -12.36
C SER A 311 2.51 7.33 -13.19
N PRO A 312 2.12 8.47 -12.59
CA PRO A 312 1.55 9.60 -13.33
C PRO A 312 2.45 10.13 -14.44
N PHE A 313 3.75 9.81 -14.39
CA PHE A 313 4.77 10.26 -15.36
C PHE A 313 5.01 9.26 -16.49
N THR A 314 4.49 8.03 -16.37
CA THR A 314 4.61 7.01 -17.43
C THR A 314 3.88 7.46 -18.71
N THR A 315 4.51 7.22 -19.87
CA THR A 315 4.00 7.61 -21.19
C THR A 315 3.56 6.40 -22.00
N ASP A 316 2.78 6.64 -23.06
CA ASP A 316 2.42 5.59 -24.03
C ASP A 316 3.67 5.07 -24.79
N ALA A 317 4.73 5.89 -24.94
CA ALA A 317 6.00 5.46 -25.51
C ALA A 317 6.72 4.46 -24.59
N ASP A 318 6.70 4.66 -23.28
CA ASP A 318 7.27 3.73 -22.30
C ASP A 318 6.52 2.38 -22.34
N ILE A 319 5.20 2.40 -22.46
CA ILE A 319 4.39 1.18 -22.61
C ILE A 319 4.76 0.43 -23.89
N ALA A 320 4.90 1.14 -25.02
CA ALA A 320 5.27 0.53 -26.28
C ALA A 320 6.70 -0.03 -26.25
N HIS A 321 7.63 0.67 -25.62
CA HIS A 321 9.01 0.22 -25.43
C HIS A 321 9.06 -1.04 -24.55
N THR A 322 8.36 -1.02 -23.41
CA THR A 322 8.27 -2.17 -22.50
C THR A 322 7.72 -3.40 -23.19
N ALA A 323 6.64 -3.27 -23.95
CA ALA A 323 6.05 -4.42 -24.66
C ALA A 323 6.99 -4.98 -25.74
N ARG A 324 7.72 -4.13 -26.47
CA ARG A 324 8.75 -4.60 -27.44
C ARG A 324 9.88 -5.34 -26.74
N ALA A 325 10.40 -4.81 -25.63
CA ALA A 325 11.47 -5.47 -24.89
C ALA A 325 11.06 -6.86 -24.40
N PHE A 326 9.85 -7.03 -23.86
CA PHE A 326 9.33 -8.37 -23.52
C PHE A 326 9.30 -9.29 -24.74
N HIS A 327 8.76 -8.82 -25.86
CA HIS A 327 8.73 -9.60 -27.11
C HIS A 327 10.12 -10.07 -27.54
N ASP A 328 11.09 -9.16 -27.59
CA ASP A 328 12.45 -9.45 -28.04
C ASP A 328 13.17 -10.44 -27.09
N ILE A 329 13.06 -10.26 -25.78
CA ILE A 329 13.62 -11.15 -24.76
C ILE A 329 13.03 -12.56 -24.90
N LEU A 330 11.71 -12.66 -25.02
CA LEU A 330 11.04 -13.95 -25.09
C LEU A 330 11.27 -14.68 -26.42
N ARG A 331 11.42 -13.95 -27.53
CA ARG A 331 11.73 -14.53 -28.85
C ARG A 331 13.14 -15.08 -28.95
N THR A 332 14.12 -14.39 -28.42
CA THR A 332 15.52 -14.77 -28.55
C THR A 332 15.93 -15.92 -27.64
N GLY A 333 15.19 -16.17 -26.55
CA GLY A 333 15.53 -17.21 -25.57
C GLY A 333 16.89 -17.01 -24.90
N LYS A 334 17.59 -15.96 -25.23
CA LYS A 334 18.92 -15.63 -24.70
C LYS A 334 18.76 -14.50 -23.71
N SER A 335 19.05 -14.77 -22.44
CA SER A 335 19.69 -13.76 -21.60
C SER A 335 20.85 -13.21 -22.43
N GLY A 336 20.77 -11.95 -22.84
CA GLY A 336 21.83 -11.32 -23.63
C GLY A 336 23.15 -11.18 -22.85
N PHE A 337 23.72 -12.28 -22.41
CA PHE A 337 25.08 -12.37 -21.90
C PHE A 337 25.99 -12.66 -23.10
N LEU A 338 26.30 -11.63 -23.89
CA LEU A 338 27.59 -11.53 -24.53
C LEU A 338 28.46 -10.71 -23.58
N TYR A 339 29.43 -11.41 -22.96
CA TYR A 339 30.55 -10.82 -22.24
C TYR A 339 31.30 -9.81 -23.14
#